data_b5b6bbb6a4e356b19df8be1f64be8398
#
_entry.id   b5b6bbb6a4e356b19df8be1f64be8398
#
_cell.length_a   1.000
_cell.length_b   1.000
_cell.length_c   1.000
_cell.angle_alpha   90.00
_cell.angle_beta   90.00
_cell.angle_gamma   90.00
#
_symmetry.space_group_name_H-M   'P 1'
#
loop_
_entity.id
_entity.type
_entity.pdbx_description
1 polymer ?
#
loop_
_entity_poly.entity_id
_entity_poly.type
_entity_poly.pdbx_seq_one_letter_code
_entity_poly.pdbx_strand_id
1 'polypeptide(L)'
;GKVRTVPFVDLPVDTGPDAFLTRAPALRALIETLGLTDAVVGPAVSGAFVLSRGRLRHLPPGTVFGVPQRLWPLLRSGLLSPTGVLRAGLDLVLPSRPLPKDPTVRELLAPRFGDQVYHRLIEPLLGGVHAGRAHLLSARSTVPEIEAVARANRSVYLGLRRGRSARPAPGSAGPVLASID
;
A
#
# COMPACT_ATOMS: atom_id res chain seq x y z
N GLY A 1 18.09 -19.57 2.24
CA GLY A 1 17.60 -18.24 1.84
C GLY A 1 16.18 -18.00 2.36
N LYS A 2 15.64 -16.83 2.10
CA LYS A 2 14.26 -16.49 2.52
C LYS A 2 13.21 -17.01 1.53
N VAL A 3 13.61 -17.34 0.30
CA VAL A 3 12.76 -17.99 -0.69
C VAL A 3 12.88 -19.50 -0.49
N ARG A 4 11.77 -20.12 -0.14
CA ARG A 4 11.72 -21.56 0.13
C ARG A 4 10.32 -22.09 -0.11
N THR A 5 10.22 -23.12 -0.94
CA THR A 5 9.00 -23.88 -1.17
C THR A 5 9.04 -25.16 -0.37
N VAL A 6 7.95 -25.53 0.27
CA VAL A 6 7.80 -26.78 1.02
C VAL A 6 6.52 -27.49 0.58
N PRO A 7 6.51 -28.84 0.57
CA PRO A 7 5.28 -29.57 0.32
C PRO A 7 4.33 -29.41 1.52
N PHE A 8 3.09 -29.10 1.23
CA PHE A 8 2.00 -29.05 2.20
C PHE A 8 0.81 -29.86 1.66
N VAL A 9 0.59 -31.03 2.25
CA VAL A 9 -0.34 -32.04 1.72
C VAL A 9 0.09 -32.41 0.29
N ASP A 10 -0.71 -32.05 -0.73
CA ASP A 10 -0.44 -32.39 -2.14
C ASP A 10 -0.04 -31.13 -2.98
N LEU A 11 0.24 -30.01 -2.33
CA LEU A 11 0.56 -28.74 -3.00
C LEU A 11 1.92 -28.19 -2.55
N PRO A 12 2.72 -27.66 -3.48
CA PRO A 12 3.88 -26.84 -3.11
C PRO A 12 3.41 -25.50 -2.53
N VAL A 13 3.94 -25.12 -1.37
CA VAL A 13 3.63 -23.85 -0.71
C VAL A 13 4.89 -23.08 -0.44
N ASP A 14 4.92 -21.85 -0.90
CA ASP A 14 6.01 -20.92 -0.60
C ASP A 14 5.89 -20.39 0.82
N THR A 15 6.96 -20.60 1.61
CA THR A 15 7.06 -20.16 3.00
C THR A 15 7.79 -18.82 3.13
N GLY A 16 8.12 -18.20 2.00
CA GLY A 16 8.79 -16.93 1.89
C GLY A 16 8.01 -15.94 0.99
N PRO A 17 8.70 -14.99 0.36
CA PRO A 17 8.08 -14.12 -0.62
C PRO A 17 7.62 -14.93 -1.84
N ASP A 18 6.35 -14.81 -2.16
CA ASP A 18 5.67 -15.51 -3.28
C ASP A 18 5.25 -14.56 -4.40
N ALA A 19 5.35 -13.26 -4.16
CA ALA A 19 4.94 -12.24 -5.11
C ALA A 19 5.90 -11.04 -5.11
N PHE A 20 5.92 -10.33 -6.23
CA PHE A 20 6.75 -9.14 -6.43
C PHE A 20 5.96 -7.98 -7.07
N LEU A 21 6.48 -6.76 -6.90
CA LEU A 21 5.92 -5.56 -7.51
C LEU A 21 6.36 -5.46 -8.98
N THR A 22 5.44 -5.61 -9.91
CA THR A 22 5.70 -5.60 -11.37
C THR A 22 6.28 -4.29 -11.88
N ARG A 23 6.13 -3.20 -11.15
CA ARG A 23 6.62 -1.87 -11.50
C ARG A 23 8.04 -1.55 -11.01
N ALA A 24 8.73 -2.51 -10.37
CA ALA A 24 10.13 -2.34 -9.98
C ALA A 24 11.05 -2.53 -11.20
N PRO A 25 11.73 -1.47 -11.72
CA PRO A 25 12.48 -1.57 -12.98
C PRO A 25 13.62 -2.59 -12.91
N ALA A 26 14.33 -2.62 -11.79
CA ALA A 26 15.44 -3.55 -11.58
C ALA A 26 15.00 -5.01 -11.62
N LEU A 27 13.83 -5.32 -11.05
CA LEU A 27 13.33 -6.69 -11.05
C LEU A 27 12.83 -7.10 -12.44
N ARG A 28 12.19 -6.18 -13.16
CA ARG A 28 11.78 -6.44 -14.54
C ARG A 28 12.99 -6.77 -15.43
N ALA A 29 14.06 -5.97 -15.35
CA ALA A 29 15.30 -6.23 -16.07
C ALA A 29 15.93 -7.59 -15.70
N LEU A 30 15.86 -7.99 -14.42
CA LEU A 30 16.33 -9.29 -13.99
C LEU A 30 15.49 -10.43 -14.58
N ILE A 31 14.16 -10.33 -14.56
CA ILE A 31 13.25 -11.33 -15.16
C ILE A 31 13.53 -11.49 -16.67
N GLU A 32 13.70 -10.37 -17.39
CA GLU A 32 14.06 -10.37 -18.81
C GLU A 32 15.42 -11.04 -19.05
N THR A 33 16.43 -10.71 -18.23
CA THR A 33 17.77 -11.30 -18.32
C THR A 33 17.77 -12.82 -18.09
N LEU A 34 16.90 -13.28 -17.21
CA LEU A 34 16.73 -14.71 -16.89
C LEU A 34 15.83 -15.45 -17.90
N GLY A 35 15.20 -14.77 -18.85
CA GLY A 35 14.27 -15.36 -19.81
C GLY A 35 12.96 -15.83 -19.20
N LEU A 36 12.56 -15.28 -18.04
CA LEU A 36 11.37 -15.69 -17.27
C LEU A 36 10.14 -14.82 -17.55
N THR A 37 10.14 -14.03 -18.62
CA THR A 37 9.05 -13.10 -18.92
C THR A 37 7.71 -13.82 -19.13
N ASP A 38 7.73 -14.96 -19.78
CA ASP A 38 6.54 -15.75 -20.09
C ASP A 38 6.02 -16.55 -18.88
N ALA A 39 6.86 -16.74 -17.85
CA ALA A 39 6.50 -17.39 -16.59
C ALA A 39 5.89 -16.41 -15.58
N VAL A 40 5.79 -15.12 -15.89
CA VAL A 40 5.19 -14.12 -15.01
C VAL A 40 3.68 -14.23 -15.04
N VAL A 41 3.09 -14.59 -13.90
CA VAL A 41 1.65 -14.72 -13.74
C VAL A 41 1.10 -13.66 -12.78
N GLY A 42 -0.05 -13.11 -13.13
CA GLY A 42 -0.78 -12.19 -12.26
C GLY A 42 -1.73 -12.92 -11.32
N PRO A 43 -2.16 -12.28 -10.21
CA PRO A 43 -3.13 -12.88 -9.31
C PRO A 43 -4.47 -13.06 -10.02
N ALA A 44 -5.13 -14.20 -9.80
CA ALA A 44 -6.46 -14.48 -10.33
C ALA A 44 -7.53 -13.53 -9.79
N VAL A 45 -7.34 -13.03 -8.58
CA VAL A 45 -8.24 -12.07 -7.92
C VAL A 45 -7.46 -10.83 -7.51
N SER A 46 -7.93 -9.67 -7.94
CA SER A 46 -7.35 -8.38 -7.54
C SER A 46 -8.13 -7.78 -6.38
N GLY A 47 -7.40 -7.21 -5.41
CA GLY A 47 -7.97 -6.49 -4.28
C GLY A 47 -7.55 -7.08 -2.95
N ALA A 48 -7.81 -6.33 -1.90
CA ALA A 48 -7.55 -6.74 -0.53
C ALA A 48 -8.80 -6.53 0.33
N PHE A 49 -8.95 -7.37 1.35
CA PHE A 49 -10.02 -7.25 2.33
C PHE A 49 -9.44 -6.90 3.69
N VAL A 50 -10.15 -6.08 4.42
CA VAL A 50 -9.82 -5.71 5.79
C VAL A 50 -10.95 -6.19 6.70
N LEU A 51 -10.58 -6.94 7.73
CA LEU A 51 -11.53 -7.30 8.79
C LEU A 51 -11.79 -6.05 9.65
N SER A 52 -12.99 -5.52 9.57
CA SER A 52 -13.38 -4.33 10.34
C SER A 52 -14.76 -4.52 10.94
N ARG A 53 -14.87 -4.38 12.28
CA ARG A 53 -16.12 -4.52 13.03
C ARG A 53 -16.81 -5.88 12.78
N GLY A 54 -16.03 -6.96 12.81
CA GLY A 54 -16.53 -8.33 12.62
C GLY A 54 -16.97 -8.68 11.19
N ARG A 55 -16.67 -7.83 10.19
CA ARG A 55 -16.99 -8.08 8.79
C ARG A 55 -15.78 -7.85 7.89
N LEU A 56 -15.60 -8.71 6.89
CA LEU A 56 -14.65 -8.50 5.82
C LEU A 56 -15.18 -7.39 4.89
N ARG A 57 -14.40 -6.35 4.70
CA ARG A 57 -14.73 -5.22 3.84
C ARG A 57 -13.66 -5.06 2.78
N HIS A 58 -14.09 -4.86 1.55
CA HIS A 58 -13.17 -4.61 0.45
C HIS A 58 -12.41 -3.30 0.68
N LEU A 59 -11.10 -3.32 0.44
CA LEU A 59 -10.29 -2.11 0.47
C LEU A 59 -10.75 -1.16 -0.64
N PRO A 60 -11.04 0.13 -0.34
CA PRO A 60 -11.53 1.06 -1.34
C PRO A 60 -10.54 1.22 -2.49
N PRO A 61 -11.02 1.25 -3.75
CA PRO A 61 -10.16 1.48 -4.90
C PRO A 61 -9.45 2.84 -4.81
N GLY A 62 -8.20 2.89 -5.25
CA GLY A 62 -7.40 4.11 -5.20
C GLY A 62 -6.79 4.39 -3.83
N THR A 63 -6.52 3.35 -3.04
CA THR A 63 -5.62 3.43 -1.89
C THR A 63 -4.20 3.05 -2.29
N VAL A 64 -3.21 3.75 -1.72
CA VAL A 64 -1.79 3.44 -1.86
C VAL A 64 -1.25 3.15 -0.47
N PHE A 65 -0.84 1.90 -0.22
CA PHE A 65 -0.41 1.44 1.10
C PHE A 65 -1.39 1.81 2.24
N GLY A 66 -2.70 1.72 1.96
CA GLY A 66 -3.76 2.09 2.90
C GLY A 66 -4.07 3.58 2.99
N VAL A 67 -3.28 4.44 2.34
CA VAL A 67 -3.54 5.89 2.26
C VAL A 67 -4.60 6.17 1.20
N PRO A 68 -5.74 6.76 1.54
CA PRO A 68 -6.82 7.01 0.60
C PRO A 68 -6.46 8.13 -0.36
N GLN A 69 -6.67 7.90 -1.66
CA GLN A 69 -6.56 8.93 -2.71
C GLN A 69 -7.92 9.49 -3.14
N ARG A 70 -9.00 8.92 -2.65
CA ARG A 70 -10.38 9.34 -2.89
C ARG A 70 -11.20 9.20 -1.61
N LEU A 71 -11.82 10.28 -1.17
CA LEU A 71 -12.61 10.29 0.07
C LEU A 71 -14.00 9.67 -0.13
N TRP A 72 -14.57 9.77 -1.33
CA TRP A 72 -15.91 9.25 -1.60
C TRP A 72 -16.01 7.71 -1.54
N PRO A 73 -15.13 6.94 -2.20
CA PRO A 73 -15.11 5.49 -2.03
C PRO A 73 -14.82 5.07 -0.59
N LEU A 74 -14.00 5.84 0.13
CA LEU A 74 -13.70 5.61 1.54
C LEU A 74 -14.94 5.75 2.42
N LEU A 75 -15.76 6.78 2.20
CA LEU A 75 -17.02 6.97 2.90
C LEU A 75 -17.99 5.80 2.67
N ARG A 76 -18.11 5.34 1.43
CA ARG A 76 -18.99 4.23 1.05
C ARG A 76 -18.51 2.85 1.51
N SER A 77 -17.22 2.69 1.78
CA SER A 77 -16.65 1.41 2.21
C SER A 77 -17.15 0.94 3.58
N GLY A 78 -17.65 1.88 4.43
CA GLY A 78 -18.02 1.61 5.80
C GLY A 78 -16.86 1.22 6.72
N LEU A 79 -15.60 1.36 6.24
CA LEU A 79 -14.39 1.11 7.04
C LEU A 79 -14.19 2.18 8.11
N LEU A 80 -14.50 3.43 7.76
CA LEU A 80 -14.38 4.56 8.66
C LEU A 80 -15.77 5.08 9.07
N SER A 81 -15.81 5.78 10.19
CA SER A 81 -16.97 6.59 10.52
C SER A 81 -17.02 7.87 9.68
N PRO A 82 -18.16 8.56 9.55
CA PRO A 82 -18.20 9.86 8.87
C PRO A 82 -17.20 10.87 9.44
N THR A 83 -17.03 10.91 10.75
CA THR A 83 -16.03 11.74 11.42
C THR A 83 -14.60 11.34 11.08
N GLY A 84 -14.33 10.04 10.91
CA GLY A 84 -13.03 9.54 10.46
C GLY A 84 -12.71 9.95 9.01
N VAL A 85 -13.72 9.94 8.13
CA VAL A 85 -13.55 10.42 6.74
C VAL A 85 -13.32 11.94 6.72
N LEU A 86 -14.08 12.71 7.52
CA LEU A 86 -13.86 14.14 7.67
C LEU A 86 -12.46 14.43 8.19
N ARG A 87 -12.01 13.70 9.23
CA ARG A 87 -10.66 13.82 9.76
C ARG A 87 -9.57 13.53 8.72
N ALA A 88 -9.78 12.52 7.88
CA ALA A 88 -8.87 12.21 6.78
C ALA A 88 -8.82 13.35 5.73
N GLY A 89 -9.96 14.00 5.48
CA GLY A 89 -10.06 15.16 4.60
C GLY A 89 -9.32 16.40 5.10
N LEU A 90 -9.07 16.52 6.40
CA LEU A 90 -8.34 17.64 6.97
C LEU A 90 -6.88 17.74 6.48
N ASP A 91 -6.29 16.69 5.93
CA ASP A 91 -4.98 16.78 5.27
C ASP A 91 -4.96 17.82 4.12
N LEU A 92 -6.11 18.15 3.54
CA LEU A 92 -6.23 19.16 2.50
C LEU A 92 -5.95 20.59 3.01
N VAL A 93 -6.27 20.85 4.26
CA VAL A 93 -6.24 22.21 4.86
C VAL A 93 -5.20 22.34 5.98
N LEU A 94 -4.83 21.26 6.66
CA LEU A 94 -3.84 21.28 7.72
C LEU A 94 -2.46 21.69 7.19
N PRO A 95 -1.71 22.50 7.97
CA PRO A 95 -0.32 22.80 7.62
C PRO A 95 0.54 21.55 7.70
N SER A 96 1.59 21.51 6.87
CA SER A 96 2.63 20.48 7.03
C SER A 96 3.35 20.67 8.35
N ARG A 97 3.62 19.54 9.04
CA ARG A 97 4.45 19.54 10.23
C ARG A 97 5.88 19.14 9.86
N PRO A 98 6.89 19.70 10.54
CA PRO A 98 8.25 19.20 10.41
C PRO A 98 8.29 17.70 10.72
N LEU A 99 8.96 16.95 9.85
CA LEU A 99 9.13 15.49 10.02
C LEU A 99 10.54 15.23 10.54
N PRO A 100 10.71 14.25 11.44
CA PRO A 100 12.02 13.74 11.80
C PRO A 100 12.83 13.31 10.57
N LYS A 101 14.13 13.09 10.74
CA LYS A 101 15.01 12.61 9.65
C LYS A 101 14.53 11.25 9.12
N ASP A 102 14.10 10.37 10.01
CA ASP A 102 13.52 9.06 9.70
C ASP A 102 12.25 8.85 10.54
N PRO A 103 11.08 9.33 10.08
CA PRO A 103 9.83 9.16 10.81
C PRO A 103 9.34 7.72 10.70
N THR A 104 8.68 7.24 11.74
CA THR A 104 7.87 6.02 11.62
C THR A 104 6.66 6.24 10.72
N VAL A 105 6.11 5.16 10.19
CA VAL A 105 4.86 5.22 9.40
C VAL A 105 3.73 5.90 10.18
N ARG A 106 3.66 5.66 11.51
CA ARG A 106 2.66 6.30 12.36
C ARG A 106 2.87 7.80 12.47
N GLU A 107 4.11 8.25 12.76
CA GLU A 107 4.45 9.68 12.88
C GLU A 107 4.20 10.44 11.58
N LEU A 108 4.39 9.76 10.45
CA LEU A 108 4.14 10.35 9.14
C LEU A 108 2.64 10.49 8.84
N LEU A 109 1.84 9.45 9.07
CA LEU A 109 0.49 9.32 8.51
C LEU A 109 -0.66 9.56 9.50
N ALA A 110 -0.51 9.18 10.78
CA ALA A 110 -1.58 9.35 11.76
C ALA A 110 -1.93 10.83 12.02
N PRO A 111 -0.97 11.77 12.15
CA PRO A 111 -1.28 13.19 12.31
C PRO A 111 -1.98 13.81 11.12
N ARG A 112 -1.82 13.23 9.92
CA ARG A 112 -2.43 13.72 8.69
C ARG A 112 -3.82 13.17 8.45
N PHE A 113 -3.97 11.86 8.48
CA PHE A 113 -5.21 11.16 8.12
C PHE A 113 -6.07 10.76 9.31
N GLY A 114 -5.51 10.82 10.51
CA GLY A 114 -6.18 10.44 11.75
C GLY A 114 -6.04 8.94 12.10
N ASP A 115 -6.30 8.62 13.37
CA ASP A 115 -6.10 7.28 13.91
C ASP A 115 -7.01 6.22 13.26
N GLN A 116 -8.22 6.59 12.82
CA GLN A 116 -9.09 5.62 12.16
C GLN A 116 -8.53 5.14 10.82
N VAL A 117 -7.97 6.02 10.01
CA VAL A 117 -7.31 5.64 8.76
C VAL A 117 -6.07 4.81 9.09
N TYR A 118 -5.29 5.24 10.07
CA TYR A 118 -4.09 4.55 10.48
C TYR A 118 -4.41 3.11 10.92
N HIS A 119 -5.24 2.91 11.92
CA HIS A 119 -5.52 1.59 12.52
C HIS A 119 -6.36 0.67 11.64
N ARG A 120 -7.21 1.21 10.76
CA ARG A 120 -8.14 0.39 9.96
C ARG A 120 -7.70 0.14 8.54
N LEU A 121 -6.77 0.92 8.01
CA LEU A 121 -6.31 0.80 6.63
C LEU A 121 -4.80 0.60 6.56
N ILE A 122 -4.02 1.50 7.17
CA ILE A 122 -2.57 1.53 7.01
C ILE A 122 -1.91 0.39 7.80
N GLU A 123 -2.21 0.30 9.07
CA GLU A 123 -1.59 -0.67 9.98
C GLU A 123 -1.87 -2.14 9.59
N PRO A 124 -3.11 -2.55 9.26
CA PRO A 124 -3.37 -3.92 8.82
C PRO A 124 -2.67 -4.26 7.50
N LEU A 125 -2.66 -3.33 6.55
CA LEU A 125 -2.04 -3.57 5.25
C LEU A 125 -0.51 -3.67 5.35
N LEU A 126 0.12 -2.70 6.00
CA LEU A 126 1.58 -2.70 6.15
C LEU A 126 2.06 -3.76 7.13
N GLY A 127 1.30 -4.00 8.19
CA GLY A 127 1.58 -5.09 9.13
C GLY A 127 1.54 -6.46 8.47
N GLY A 128 0.58 -6.69 7.58
CA GLY A 128 0.48 -7.92 6.80
C GLY A 128 1.63 -8.09 5.81
N VAL A 129 1.93 -7.04 5.03
CA VAL A 129 3.00 -7.09 4.02
C VAL A 129 4.40 -7.23 4.65
N HIS A 130 4.65 -6.55 5.76
CA HIS A 130 5.98 -6.50 6.39
C HIS A 130 6.12 -7.43 7.61
N ALA A 131 5.09 -8.20 7.93
CA ALA A 131 5.03 -9.08 9.13
C ALA A 131 5.48 -8.35 10.41
N GLY A 132 5.14 -7.06 10.53
CA GLY A 132 5.62 -6.19 11.60
C GLY A 132 4.58 -5.20 12.11
N ARG A 133 4.96 -4.48 13.16
CA ARG A 133 4.11 -3.42 13.74
C ARG A 133 4.36 -2.10 13.01
N ALA A 134 3.40 -1.61 12.25
CA ALA A 134 3.53 -0.42 11.41
C ALA A 134 4.00 0.84 12.17
N HIS A 135 3.72 0.95 13.48
CA HIS A 135 4.18 2.07 14.30
C HIS A 135 5.69 2.06 14.62
N LEU A 136 6.36 0.93 14.38
CA LEU A 136 7.81 0.78 14.55
C LEU A 136 8.57 0.81 13.20
N LEU A 137 7.85 0.73 12.07
CA LEU A 137 8.47 0.69 10.76
C LEU A 137 8.89 2.11 10.33
N SER A 138 10.12 2.23 9.83
CA SER A 138 10.61 3.45 9.17
C SER A 138 9.78 3.74 7.93
N ALA A 139 9.27 4.96 7.81
CA ALA A 139 8.52 5.37 6.63
C ALA A 139 9.41 5.40 5.38
N ARG A 140 10.68 5.76 5.55
CA ARG A 140 11.68 5.78 4.46
C ARG A 140 11.88 4.40 3.84
N SER A 141 11.92 3.36 4.66
CA SER A 141 12.14 1.99 4.19
C SER A 141 10.87 1.32 3.72
N THR A 142 9.71 1.64 4.32
CA THR A 142 8.44 0.94 4.09
C THR A 142 7.60 1.61 3.00
N VAL A 143 7.52 2.95 3.02
CA VAL A 143 6.68 3.74 2.12
C VAL A 143 7.43 4.97 1.58
N PRO A 144 8.60 4.78 0.93
CA PRO A 144 9.48 5.89 0.52
C PRO A 144 8.78 6.89 -0.41
N GLU A 145 7.89 6.42 -1.29
CA GLU A 145 7.13 7.28 -2.19
C GLU A 145 6.20 8.23 -1.41
N ILE A 146 5.56 7.74 -0.35
CA ILE A 146 4.67 8.55 0.48
C ILE A 146 5.48 9.53 1.33
N GLU A 147 6.61 9.11 1.88
CA GLU A 147 7.51 9.99 2.62
C GLU A 147 8.01 11.15 1.74
N ALA A 148 8.47 10.85 0.53
CA ALA A 148 8.92 11.87 -0.42
C ALA A 148 7.79 12.88 -0.75
N VAL A 149 6.57 12.39 -1.00
CA VAL A 149 5.40 13.24 -1.23
C VAL A 149 5.09 14.11 0.00
N ALA A 150 5.18 13.56 1.21
CA ALA A 150 4.89 14.28 2.44
C ALA A 150 5.92 15.39 2.74
N ARG A 151 7.18 15.19 2.34
CA ARG A 151 8.23 16.21 2.46
C ARG A 151 8.10 17.30 1.41
N ALA A 152 7.70 16.95 0.18
CA ALA A 152 7.60 17.87 -0.94
C ALA A 152 6.28 18.66 -0.97
N ASN A 153 5.25 18.20 -0.29
CA ASN A 153 3.91 18.78 -0.39
C ASN A 153 3.30 19.07 0.99
N ARG A 154 2.53 20.16 1.03
CA ARG A 154 1.72 20.50 2.20
C ARG A 154 0.69 19.40 2.51
N SER A 155 0.03 18.85 1.50
CA SER A 155 -0.97 17.79 1.59
C SER A 155 -0.46 16.52 0.92
N VAL A 156 -0.41 15.43 1.66
CA VAL A 156 -0.07 14.10 1.12
C VAL A 156 -1.14 13.63 0.15
N TYR A 157 -2.40 13.87 0.46
CA TYR A 157 -3.53 13.55 -0.41
C TYR A 157 -3.41 14.19 -1.79
N LEU A 158 -3.15 15.50 -1.85
CA LEU A 158 -2.99 16.23 -3.12
C LEU A 158 -1.72 15.81 -3.86
N GLY A 159 -0.62 15.60 -3.15
CA GLY A 159 0.64 15.14 -3.73
C GLY A 159 0.52 13.79 -4.41
N LEU A 160 -0.11 12.82 -3.75
CA LEU A 160 -0.37 11.49 -4.32
C LEU A 160 -1.32 11.55 -5.53
N ARG A 161 -2.33 12.43 -5.52
CA ARG A 161 -3.22 12.63 -6.68
C ARG A 161 -2.48 13.19 -7.89
N ARG A 162 -1.63 14.20 -7.69
CA ARG A 162 -0.81 14.78 -8.77
C ARG A 162 0.15 13.76 -9.36
N GLY A 163 0.85 13.00 -8.54
CA GLY A 163 1.73 11.92 -9.00
C GLY A 163 1.00 10.83 -9.79
N ARG A 164 -0.27 10.58 -9.49
CA ARG A 164 -1.11 9.64 -10.26
C ARG A 164 -1.52 10.18 -11.63
N SER A 165 -1.79 11.48 -11.75
CA SER A 165 -2.14 12.09 -13.04
C SER A 165 -0.94 12.10 -14.02
N ALA A 166 0.28 11.99 -13.51
CA ALA A 166 1.50 11.87 -14.31
C ALA A 166 1.86 10.41 -14.66
N ARG A 167 1.14 9.42 -14.14
CA ARG A 167 1.34 7.98 -14.45
C ARG A 167 0.32 7.50 -15.49
N PRO A 168 0.69 6.53 -16.36
CA PRO A 168 -0.27 5.91 -17.29
C PRO A 168 -1.48 5.33 -16.54
N ALA A 169 -2.65 5.35 -17.20
CA ALA A 169 -3.90 4.87 -16.62
C ALA A 169 -3.78 3.41 -16.11
N PRO A 170 -4.50 3.04 -15.03
CA PRO A 170 -4.60 1.64 -14.61
C PRO A 170 -5.28 0.84 -15.71
N GLY A 171 -4.56 0.02 -16.40
CA GLY A 171 -5.01 -0.77 -17.55
C GLY A 171 -3.93 -0.95 -18.62
N SER A 172 -2.90 -0.07 -18.64
CA SER A 172 -1.75 -0.22 -19.53
C SER A 172 -0.53 -0.88 -18.87
N ALA A 173 -0.55 -1.07 -17.57
CA ALA A 173 0.43 -1.86 -16.84
C ALA A 173 -0.30 -3.07 -16.25
N GLY A 174 0.23 -4.26 -16.42
CA GLY A 174 -0.27 -5.50 -15.85
C GLY A 174 -0.54 -5.45 -14.34
N PRO A 175 -0.87 -6.53 -13.69
CA PRO A 175 -1.20 -6.57 -12.27
C PRO A 175 -0.08 -5.92 -11.44
N VAL A 176 -0.45 -5.25 -10.34
CA VAL A 176 0.54 -4.56 -9.45
C VAL A 176 1.48 -5.55 -8.78
N LEU A 177 0.98 -6.75 -8.49
CA LEU A 177 1.73 -7.88 -7.96
C LEU A 177 1.71 -9.00 -9.00
N ALA A 178 2.79 -9.73 -9.11
CA ALA A 178 2.90 -10.93 -9.93
C ALA A 178 3.76 -11.98 -9.22
N SER A 179 3.66 -13.22 -9.65
CA SER A 179 4.50 -14.33 -9.25
C SER A 179 5.19 -14.91 -10.48
N ILE A 180 6.10 -15.85 -10.28
CA ILE A 180 6.68 -16.69 -11.33
C ILE A 180 6.14 -18.08 -11.11
N ASP A 181 5.49 -18.63 -12.15
CA ASP A 181 4.97 -20.00 -12.16
C ASP A 181 6.04 -20.99 -12.65
#